data_e1e01f6c4865933f59c54c3d8bae38e9
#
_entry.id   e1e01f6c4865933f59c54c3d8bae38e9
#
_cell.length_a   1.000
_cell.length_b   1.000
_cell.length_c   1.000
_cell.angle_alpha   90.00
_cell.angle_beta   90.00
_cell.angle_gamma   90.00
#
_symmetry.space_group_name_H-M   'P 1'
#
loop_
_entity.id
_entity.type
_entity.pdbx_description
1 polymer ?
#
loop_
_entity_poly.entity_id
_entity_poly.type
_entity_poly.pdbx_seq_one_letter_code
_entity_poly.pdbx_strand_id
1 'polypeptide(L)'
;MLGPLLVELADDFDTSVSVAGQLAAATFITWGITAPLVGPISDTYGRRPVLLTGVLLMALGILGSGAAWNFASLLALRLITGIGSAMIPPTIMAAMADSLPPEKVGKAVGFITASSWVGVALGVPAIALIGHIGGWRLPFYITGGLSLTVWMMLWMWLPSSQRNLGQNINLFNRFKDIGRRSAPWYVLIANAAQQAALLGLMTYFAAYMIEIYGWDKASTAPGLAMLGVGAVIGSFAGGMIAGRARRLEWLVVVSLSGGLLTGLLFSLDISAWIVVAMAFVVSVLVSVSMPVQMTLMMHLAGQSRGTAGGMFSTSNQLGGVVGASAGGLMLSLGGFSAVGLLFLIATVLSASVVGLRMRRSPEFQL
;
A
#
# COMPACT_ATOMS: atom_id res chain seq x y z
N MET A 1 -10.44 -5.37 -5.00
CA MET A 1 -11.76 -5.55 -5.63
C MET A 1 -11.77 -6.59 -6.75
N LEU A 2 -10.91 -6.49 -7.76
CA LEU A 2 -11.01 -7.31 -8.97
C LEU A 2 -10.74 -8.80 -8.76
N GLY A 3 -9.83 -9.17 -7.85
CA GLY A 3 -9.40 -10.56 -7.69
C GLY A 3 -10.52 -11.60 -7.65
N PRO A 4 -11.52 -11.47 -6.77
CA PRO A 4 -12.63 -12.43 -6.69
C PRO A 4 -13.53 -12.48 -7.94
N LEU A 5 -13.51 -11.43 -8.77
CA LEU A 5 -14.41 -11.26 -9.92
C LEU A 5 -13.75 -11.56 -11.26
N LEU A 6 -12.47 -11.91 -11.30
CA LEU A 6 -11.70 -12.03 -12.54
C LEU A 6 -12.25 -13.13 -13.49
N VAL A 7 -12.71 -14.24 -12.95
CA VAL A 7 -13.27 -15.35 -13.76
C VAL A 7 -14.56 -14.91 -14.41
N GLU A 8 -15.50 -14.34 -13.64
CA GLU A 8 -16.78 -13.86 -14.17
C GLU A 8 -16.60 -12.74 -15.20
N LEU A 9 -15.60 -11.84 -14.98
CA LEU A 9 -15.26 -10.80 -15.94
C LEU A 9 -14.66 -11.37 -17.23
N ALA A 10 -13.84 -12.41 -17.13
CA ALA A 10 -13.28 -13.09 -18.29
C ALA A 10 -14.38 -13.73 -19.13
N ASP A 11 -15.34 -14.40 -18.49
CA ASP A 11 -16.46 -15.07 -19.14
C ASP A 11 -17.44 -14.05 -19.77
N ASP A 12 -17.79 -12.97 -19.08
CA ASP A 12 -18.77 -11.96 -19.57
C ASP A 12 -18.24 -11.15 -20.77
N PHE A 13 -16.92 -10.99 -20.89
CA PHE A 13 -16.28 -10.25 -21.97
C PHE A 13 -15.55 -11.16 -23.00
N ASP A 14 -15.82 -12.44 -23.05
CA ASP A 14 -15.21 -13.44 -23.96
C ASP A 14 -13.68 -13.31 -24.02
N THR A 15 -13.02 -13.23 -22.85
CA THR A 15 -11.58 -13.03 -22.75
C THR A 15 -10.94 -14.04 -21.79
N SER A 16 -9.60 -14.08 -21.73
CA SER A 16 -8.91 -14.91 -20.75
C SER A 16 -8.82 -14.22 -19.38
N VAL A 17 -8.73 -15.01 -18.31
CA VAL A 17 -8.47 -14.51 -16.94
C VAL A 17 -7.18 -13.67 -16.89
N SER A 18 -6.18 -14.03 -17.71
CA SER A 18 -4.94 -13.26 -17.84
C SER A 18 -5.18 -11.85 -18.40
N VAL A 19 -6.04 -11.74 -19.44
CA VAL A 19 -6.43 -10.43 -20.00
C VAL A 19 -7.28 -9.65 -19.00
N ALA A 20 -8.24 -10.29 -18.32
CA ALA A 20 -9.02 -9.67 -17.25
C ALA A 20 -8.12 -9.14 -16.11
N GLY A 21 -7.01 -9.81 -15.82
CA GLY A 21 -5.99 -9.34 -14.87
C GLY A 21 -5.36 -7.98 -15.24
N GLN A 22 -5.34 -7.60 -16.53
CA GLN A 22 -4.84 -6.29 -16.97
C GLN A 22 -5.66 -5.12 -16.42
N LEU A 23 -6.93 -5.35 -16.04
CA LEU A 23 -7.76 -4.33 -15.38
C LEU A 23 -7.17 -3.88 -14.04
N ALA A 24 -6.60 -4.83 -13.28
CA ALA A 24 -5.89 -4.50 -12.05
C ALA A 24 -4.57 -3.78 -12.34
N ALA A 25 -3.80 -4.29 -13.31
CA ALA A 25 -2.54 -3.67 -13.73
C ALA A 25 -2.75 -2.22 -14.19
N ALA A 26 -3.78 -1.94 -15.01
CA ALA A 26 -4.12 -0.60 -15.45
C ALA A 26 -4.37 0.37 -14.27
N THR A 27 -5.11 -0.09 -13.26
CA THR A 27 -5.36 0.71 -12.05
C THR A 27 -4.06 1.01 -11.30
N PHE A 28 -3.17 0.02 -11.13
CA PHE A 28 -1.90 0.20 -10.43
C PHE A 28 -0.89 1.04 -11.21
N ILE A 29 -0.83 0.91 -12.54
CA ILE A 29 0.03 1.73 -13.39
C ILE A 29 -0.37 3.21 -13.30
N THR A 30 -1.66 3.51 -13.46
CA THR A 30 -2.15 4.90 -13.33
C THR A 30 -1.97 5.45 -11.93
N TRP A 31 -2.13 4.62 -10.88
CA TRP A 31 -1.79 5.01 -9.52
C TRP A 31 -0.31 5.39 -9.39
N GLY A 32 0.59 4.52 -9.85
CA GLY A 32 2.04 4.75 -9.76
C GLY A 32 2.51 6.02 -10.48
N ILE A 33 1.94 6.32 -11.64
CA ILE A 33 2.24 7.53 -12.44
C ILE A 33 1.64 8.79 -11.78
N THR A 34 0.41 8.68 -11.27
CA THR A 34 -0.33 9.84 -10.75
C THR A 34 0.13 10.24 -9.35
N ALA A 35 0.44 9.30 -8.47
CA ALA A 35 0.75 9.55 -7.07
C ALA A 35 1.87 10.60 -6.85
N PRO A 36 3.00 10.60 -7.58
CA PRO A 36 4.01 11.63 -7.44
C PRO A 36 3.50 13.03 -7.78
N LEU A 37 2.63 13.13 -8.79
CA LEU A 37 2.11 14.42 -9.29
C LEU A 37 1.09 15.03 -8.33
N VAL A 38 0.35 14.20 -7.60
CA VAL A 38 -0.68 14.64 -6.66
C VAL A 38 -0.10 15.48 -5.53
N GLY A 39 1.09 15.13 -5.05
CA GLY A 39 1.74 15.83 -3.95
C GLY A 39 1.85 17.33 -4.19
N PRO A 40 2.60 17.77 -5.20
CA PRO A 40 2.73 19.18 -5.54
C PRO A 40 1.40 19.87 -5.85
N ILE A 41 0.46 19.16 -6.48
CA ILE A 41 -0.88 19.67 -6.75
C ILE A 41 -1.60 19.96 -5.42
N SER A 42 -1.57 19.04 -4.48
CA SER A 42 -2.24 19.19 -3.19
C SER A 42 -1.55 20.23 -2.29
N ASP A 43 -0.23 20.41 -2.42
CA ASP A 43 0.52 21.45 -1.72
C ASP A 43 0.17 22.87 -2.23
N THR A 44 -0.26 22.99 -3.48
CA THR A 44 -0.57 24.27 -4.12
C THR A 44 -2.06 24.62 -4.04
N TYR A 45 -2.93 23.70 -4.48
CA TYR A 45 -4.37 23.94 -4.51
C TYR A 45 -5.08 23.70 -3.19
N GLY A 46 -4.37 23.11 -2.21
CA GLY A 46 -4.90 22.73 -0.90
C GLY A 46 -5.37 21.28 -0.86
N ARG A 47 -5.46 20.74 0.35
CA ARG A 47 -5.77 19.31 0.58
C ARG A 47 -7.20 18.95 0.23
N ARG A 48 -8.17 19.80 0.63
CA ARG A 48 -9.60 19.53 0.46
C ARG A 48 -10.02 19.33 -1.00
N PRO A 49 -9.75 20.25 -1.96
CA PRO A 49 -10.20 20.08 -3.33
C PRO A 49 -9.56 18.84 -3.98
N VAL A 50 -8.28 18.58 -3.73
CA VAL A 50 -7.57 17.42 -4.29
C VAL A 50 -8.13 16.11 -3.74
N LEU A 51 -8.40 16.03 -2.43
CA LEU A 51 -9.01 14.85 -1.82
C LEU A 51 -10.42 14.60 -2.36
N LEU A 52 -11.26 15.64 -2.42
CA LEU A 52 -12.62 15.54 -2.96
C LEU A 52 -12.63 15.12 -4.43
N THR A 53 -11.77 15.68 -5.26
CA THR A 53 -11.63 15.27 -6.66
C THR A 53 -11.18 13.81 -6.77
N GLY A 54 -10.21 13.39 -5.95
CA GLY A 54 -9.72 12.00 -5.94
C GLY A 54 -10.82 11.00 -5.59
N VAL A 55 -11.55 11.25 -4.49
CA VAL A 55 -12.64 10.36 -4.05
C VAL A 55 -13.78 10.34 -5.07
N LEU A 56 -14.12 11.48 -5.68
CA LEU A 56 -15.14 11.55 -6.72
C LEU A 56 -14.74 10.75 -7.98
N LEU A 57 -13.53 10.96 -8.50
CA LEU A 57 -13.03 10.22 -9.67
C LEU A 57 -12.99 8.72 -9.39
N MET A 58 -12.52 8.32 -8.19
CA MET A 58 -12.53 6.92 -7.78
C MET A 58 -13.95 6.36 -7.74
N ALA A 59 -14.90 7.07 -7.12
CA ALA A 59 -16.29 6.64 -7.00
C ALA A 59 -16.98 6.51 -8.36
N LEU A 60 -16.82 7.52 -9.24
CA LEU A 60 -17.37 7.49 -10.59
C LEU A 60 -16.74 6.40 -11.46
N GLY A 61 -15.42 6.19 -11.34
CA GLY A 61 -14.72 5.11 -12.03
C GLY A 61 -15.18 3.73 -11.57
N ILE A 62 -15.47 3.55 -10.26
CA ILE A 62 -16.02 2.31 -9.71
C ILE A 62 -17.46 2.10 -10.19
N LEU A 63 -18.35 3.09 -10.04
CA LEU A 63 -19.73 2.99 -10.49
C LEU A 63 -19.84 2.73 -11.99
N GLY A 64 -19.10 3.50 -12.80
CA GLY A 64 -19.05 3.32 -14.24
C GLY A 64 -18.57 1.92 -14.62
N SER A 65 -17.65 1.31 -13.84
CA SER A 65 -17.20 -0.05 -14.11
C SER A 65 -18.32 -1.09 -14.00
N GLY A 66 -19.29 -0.90 -13.11
CA GLY A 66 -20.50 -1.74 -13.05
C GLY A 66 -21.39 -1.57 -14.28
N ALA A 67 -21.35 -0.41 -14.94
CA ALA A 67 -22.11 -0.11 -16.15
C ALA A 67 -21.30 -0.35 -17.45
N ALA A 68 -20.10 -0.92 -17.39
CA ALA A 68 -19.28 -1.17 -18.56
C ALA A 68 -19.97 -2.14 -19.54
N TRP A 69 -19.95 -1.77 -20.83
CA TRP A 69 -20.59 -2.53 -21.90
C TRP A 69 -19.62 -3.37 -22.74
N ASN A 70 -18.31 -3.16 -22.62
CA ASN A 70 -17.24 -3.95 -23.19
C ASN A 70 -15.96 -3.85 -22.37
N PHE A 71 -14.97 -4.70 -22.66
CA PHE A 71 -13.70 -4.73 -21.95
C PHE A 71 -12.93 -3.40 -22.02
N ALA A 72 -12.95 -2.72 -23.19
CA ALA A 72 -12.24 -1.43 -23.37
C ALA A 72 -12.85 -0.33 -22.51
N SER A 73 -14.20 -0.26 -22.40
CA SER A 73 -14.87 0.71 -21.52
C SER A 73 -14.56 0.43 -20.04
N LEU A 74 -14.53 -0.84 -19.64
CA LEU A 74 -14.13 -1.23 -18.29
C LEU A 74 -12.67 -0.85 -18.02
N LEU A 75 -11.76 -1.09 -18.97
CA LEU A 75 -10.35 -0.72 -18.86
C LEU A 75 -10.18 0.80 -18.68
N ALA A 76 -10.86 1.60 -19.49
CA ALA A 76 -10.83 3.07 -19.38
C ALA A 76 -11.29 3.55 -17.99
N LEU A 77 -12.37 2.95 -17.47
CA LEU A 77 -12.88 3.25 -16.13
C LEU A 77 -11.93 2.80 -15.01
N ARG A 78 -11.14 1.74 -15.23
CA ARG A 78 -10.06 1.34 -14.31
C ARG A 78 -8.91 2.33 -14.27
N LEU A 79 -8.57 2.93 -15.42
CA LEU A 79 -7.58 4.02 -15.47
C LEU A 79 -8.06 5.23 -14.65
N ILE A 80 -9.31 5.65 -14.83
CA ILE A 80 -9.92 6.75 -14.04
C ILE A 80 -9.93 6.42 -12.55
N THR A 81 -10.32 5.18 -12.18
CA THR A 81 -10.28 4.71 -10.80
C THR A 81 -8.87 4.80 -10.21
N GLY A 82 -7.85 4.43 -10.99
CA GLY A 82 -6.45 4.48 -10.58
C GLY A 82 -5.97 5.91 -10.31
N ILE A 83 -6.33 6.86 -11.19
CA ILE A 83 -6.04 8.29 -11.00
C ILE A 83 -6.68 8.80 -9.69
N GLY A 84 -7.98 8.57 -9.51
CA GLY A 84 -8.70 9.00 -8.30
C GLY A 84 -8.13 8.38 -7.03
N SER A 85 -7.86 7.08 -7.05
CA SER A 85 -7.29 6.35 -5.90
C SER A 85 -5.89 6.85 -5.54
N ALA A 86 -5.06 7.23 -6.52
CA ALA A 86 -3.73 7.78 -6.28
C ALA A 86 -3.74 9.11 -5.54
N MET A 87 -4.82 9.88 -5.67
CA MET A 87 -4.96 11.21 -5.03
C MET A 87 -5.23 11.12 -3.53
N ILE A 88 -5.76 10.01 -3.04
CA ILE A 88 -6.28 9.90 -1.67
C ILE A 88 -5.15 9.74 -0.63
N PRO A 89 -4.29 8.69 -0.66
CA PRO A 89 -3.34 8.43 0.42
C PRO A 89 -2.34 9.58 0.67
N PRO A 90 -1.63 10.13 -0.35
CA PRO A 90 -0.66 11.19 -0.10
C PRO A 90 -1.33 12.46 0.42
N THR A 91 -2.56 12.77 -0.04
CA THR A 91 -3.29 13.97 0.39
C THR A 91 -3.78 13.82 1.83
N ILE A 92 -4.33 12.66 2.23
CA ILE A 92 -4.75 12.41 3.62
C ILE A 92 -3.55 12.46 4.57
N MET A 93 -2.44 11.82 4.22
CA MET A 93 -1.23 11.80 5.05
C MET A 93 -0.66 13.21 5.24
N ALA A 94 -0.62 14.01 4.17
CA ALA A 94 -0.20 15.39 4.25
C ALA A 94 -1.18 16.23 5.08
N ALA A 95 -2.49 16.09 4.90
CA ALA A 95 -3.51 16.80 5.67
C ALA A 95 -3.41 16.50 7.18
N MET A 96 -3.18 15.22 7.54
CA MET A 96 -2.95 14.84 8.94
C MET A 96 -1.69 15.48 9.51
N ALA A 97 -0.59 15.46 8.74
CA ALA A 97 0.67 16.06 9.18
C ALA A 97 0.59 17.60 9.29
N ASP A 98 -0.29 18.24 8.50
CA ASP A 98 -0.53 19.70 8.57
C ASP A 98 -1.44 20.08 9.74
N SER A 99 -2.35 19.19 10.17
CA SER A 99 -3.41 19.50 11.14
C SER A 99 -3.12 19.01 12.55
N LEU A 100 -2.21 18.07 12.73
CA LEU A 100 -1.94 17.43 14.02
C LEU A 100 -0.57 17.85 14.60
N PRO A 101 -0.46 17.94 15.94
CA PRO A 101 0.84 18.06 16.59
C PRO A 101 1.78 16.90 16.19
N PRO A 102 3.10 17.13 16.08
CA PRO A 102 4.07 16.13 15.63
C PRO A 102 3.98 14.79 16.38
N GLU A 103 3.68 14.82 17.67
CA GLU A 103 3.57 13.64 18.54
C GLU A 103 2.36 12.76 18.20
N LYS A 104 1.33 13.33 17.56
CA LYS A 104 0.10 12.64 17.18
C LYS A 104 0.13 12.11 15.75
N VAL A 105 1.01 12.64 14.88
CA VAL A 105 1.09 12.27 13.46
C VAL A 105 1.34 10.76 13.30
N GLY A 106 2.28 10.19 14.05
CA GLY A 106 2.57 8.76 14.00
C GLY A 106 1.38 7.87 14.29
N LYS A 107 0.60 8.20 15.34
CA LYS A 107 -0.62 7.47 15.70
C LYS A 107 -1.69 7.57 14.60
N ALA A 108 -1.87 8.76 14.01
CA ALA A 108 -2.82 8.98 12.93
C ALA A 108 -2.44 8.19 11.66
N VAL A 109 -1.16 8.20 11.29
CA VAL A 109 -0.64 7.39 10.17
C VAL A 109 -0.85 5.90 10.44
N GLY A 110 -0.55 5.42 11.65
CA GLY A 110 -0.79 4.04 12.05
C GLY A 110 -2.25 3.63 11.94
N PHE A 111 -3.17 4.50 12.38
CA PHE A 111 -4.61 4.27 12.28
C PHE A 111 -5.08 4.18 10.81
N ILE A 112 -4.65 5.12 9.95
CA ILE A 112 -5.01 5.12 8.53
C ILE A 112 -4.48 3.86 7.84
N THR A 113 -3.23 3.48 8.11
CA THR A 113 -2.62 2.28 7.53
C THR A 113 -3.33 1.01 7.98
N ALA A 114 -3.63 0.90 9.27
CA ALA A 114 -4.39 -0.21 9.82
C ALA A 114 -5.80 -0.30 9.22
N SER A 115 -6.49 0.84 9.06
CA SER A 115 -7.81 0.89 8.42
C SER A 115 -7.78 0.41 6.96
N SER A 116 -6.69 0.67 6.24
CA SER A 116 -6.49 0.16 4.88
C SER A 116 -6.41 -1.38 4.86
N TRP A 117 -5.71 -1.99 5.82
CA TRP A 117 -5.63 -3.45 5.95
C TRP A 117 -6.95 -4.07 6.40
N VAL A 118 -7.71 -3.41 7.30
CA VAL A 118 -9.08 -3.82 7.64
C VAL A 118 -9.96 -3.80 6.38
N GLY A 119 -9.84 -2.76 5.56
CA GLY A 119 -10.54 -2.67 4.27
C GLY A 119 -10.22 -3.82 3.32
N VAL A 120 -8.97 -4.29 3.29
CA VAL A 120 -8.58 -5.47 2.50
C VAL A 120 -9.15 -6.75 3.12
N ALA A 121 -8.97 -6.94 4.42
CA ALA A 121 -9.36 -8.17 5.13
C ALA A 121 -10.87 -8.42 5.10
N LEU A 122 -11.69 -7.39 5.20
CA LEU A 122 -13.15 -7.49 5.17
C LEU A 122 -13.73 -7.28 3.76
N GLY A 123 -13.14 -6.36 2.99
CA GLY A 123 -13.65 -5.97 1.69
C GLY A 123 -13.53 -7.05 0.63
N VAL A 124 -12.42 -7.82 0.62
CA VAL A 124 -12.23 -8.89 -0.39
C VAL A 124 -13.26 -10.00 -0.22
N PRO A 125 -13.50 -10.58 0.97
CA PRO A 125 -14.58 -11.55 1.18
C PRO A 125 -15.98 -10.97 0.91
N ALA A 126 -16.24 -9.73 1.32
CA ALA A 126 -17.53 -9.09 1.07
C ALA A 126 -17.80 -8.95 -0.43
N ILE A 127 -16.80 -8.54 -1.23
CA ILE A 127 -16.91 -8.44 -2.69
C ILE A 127 -17.18 -9.81 -3.32
N ALA A 128 -16.50 -10.86 -2.86
CA ALA A 128 -16.73 -12.22 -3.34
C ALA A 128 -18.18 -12.68 -3.06
N LEU A 129 -18.67 -12.44 -1.84
CA LEU A 129 -20.03 -12.81 -1.44
C LEU A 129 -21.08 -12.02 -2.23
N ILE A 130 -20.91 -10.70 -2.37
CA ILE A 130 -21.83 -9.85 -3.12
C ILE A 130 -21.83 -10.24 -4.61
N GLY A 131 -20.66 -10.56 -5.18
CA GLY A 131 -20.53 -11.04 -6.55
C GLY A 131 -21.25 -12.36 -6.76
N HIS A 132 -21.13 -13.30 -5.83
CA HIS A 132 -21.83 -14.57 -5.89
C HIS A 132 -23.37 -14.41 -5.90
N ILE A 133 -23.92 -13.42 -5.20
CA ILE A 133 -25.37 -13.17 -5.08
C ILE A 133 -25.92 -12.44 -6.33
N GLY A 134 -25.20 -11.45 -6.85
CA GLY A 134 -25.74 -10.53 -7.87
C GLY A 134 -24.82 -10.30 -9.08
N GLY A 135 -23.88 -11.21 -9.32
CA GLY A 135 -22.92 -11.12 -10.41
C GLY A 135 -21.86 -10.02 -10.17
N TRP A 136 -20.87 -9.98 -11.05
CA TRP A 136 -19.71 -9.10 -10.91
C TRP A 136 -20.02 -7.58 -10.91
N ARG A 137 -21.16 -7.18 -11.46
CA ARG A 137 -21.58 -5.76 -11.52
C ARG A 137 -22.04 -5.21 -10.17
N LEU A 138 -22.71 -6.02 -9.35
CA LEU A 138 -23.29 -5.59 -8.07
C LEU A 138 -22.23 -5.08 -7.08
N PRO A 139 -21.08 -5.72 -6.88
CA PRO A 139 -19.99 -5.19 -6.03
C PRO A 139 -19.53 -3.79 -6.46
N PHE A 140 -19.50 -3.48 -7.77
CA PHE A 140 -19.11 -2.17 -8.26
C PHE A 140 -20.15 -1.08 -7.91
N TYR A 141 -21.44 -1.38 -8.05
CA TYR A 141 -22.49 -0.44 -7.68
C TYR A 141 -22.51 -0.18 -6.17
N ILE A 142 -22.39 -1.22 -5.34
CA ILE A 142 -22.39 -1.06 -3.89
C ILE A 142 -21.14 -0.29 -3.43
N THR A 143 -19.96 -0.68 -3.86
CA THR A 143 -18.72 -0.01 -3.44
C THR A 143 -18.59 1.40 -4.00
N GLY A 144 -19.05 1.64 -5.21
CA GLY A 144 -19.10 2.96 -5.80
C GLY A 144 -20.10 3.87 -5.11
N GLY A 145 -21.30 3.35 -4.74
CA GLY A 145 -22.31 4.07 -3.96
C GLY A 145 -21.80 4.43 -2.57
N LEU A 146 -21.15 3.50 -1.86
CA LEU A 146 -20.48 3.78 -0.58
C LEU A 146 -19.38 4.84 -0.73
N SER A 147 -18.60 4.79 -1.82
CA SER A 147 -17.58 5.81 -2.09
C SER A 147 -18.17 7.19 -2.33
N LEU A 148 -19.32 7.29 -3.02
CA LEU A 148 -20.07 8.56 -3.16
C LEU A 148 -20.62 9.06 -1.83
N THR A 149 -21.11 8.17 -0.98
CA THR A 149 -21.56 8.54 0.38
C THR A 149 -20.40 9.12 1.19
N VAL A 150 -19.23 8.49 1.15
CA VAL A 150 -18.01 9.01 1.78
C VAL A 150 -17.61 10.36 1.16
N TRP A 151 -17.67 10.50 -0.15
CA TRP A 151 -17.42 11.78 -0.82
C TRP A 151 -18.35 12.90 -0.33
N MET A 152 -19.66 12.62 -0.22
CA MET A 152 -20.66 13.57 0.27
C MET A 152 -20.37 13.98 1.73
N MET A 153 -20.03 13.01 2.60
CA MET A 153 -19.63 13.29 3.98
C MET A 153 -18.39 14.18 4.04
N LEU A 154 -17.36 13.87 3.25
CA LEU A 154 -16.14 14.69 3.17
C LEU A 154 -16.44 16.10 2.64
N TRP A 155 -17.30 16.22 1.63
CA TRP A 155 -17.72 17.51 1.09
C TRP A 155 -18.41 18.39 2.15
N MET A 156 -19.26 17.79 3.00
CA MET A 156 -20.00 18.49 4.05
C MET A 156 -19.13 18.84 5.27
N TRP A 157 -18.27 17.92 5.70
CA TRP A 157 -17.60 18.05 7.00
C TRP A 157 -16.11 18.40 6.92
N LEU A 158 -15.46 18.20 5.79
CA LEU A 158 -14.05 18.54 5.67
C LEU A 158 -13.87 20.05 5.63
N PRO A 159 -13.13 20.66 6.59
CA PRO A 159 -12.93 22.11 6.61
C PRO A 159 -12.19 22.60 5.36
N SER A 160 -12.43 23.85 4.99
CA SER A 160 -11.71 24.49 3.89
C SER A 160 -10.21 24.55 4.19
N SER A 161 -9.42 24.01 3.30
CA SER A 161 -7.96 24.06 3.38
C SER A 161 -7.46 25.44 2.93
N GLN A 162 -6.46 25.99 3.61
CA GLN A 162 -5.82 27.22 3.17
C GLN A 162 -5.17 27.01 1.80
N ARG A 163 -5.50 27.85 0.85
CA ARG A 163 -4.89 27.90 -0.47
C ARG A 163 -3.64 28.76 -0.42
N ASN A 164 -2.51 28.19 -0.81
CA ASN A 164 -1.28 28.96 -1.03
C ASN A 164 -1.27 29.53 -2.47
N LEU A 165 -2.26 30.40 -2.80
CA LEU A 165 -2.49 30.96 -4.14
C LEU A 165 -1.36 31.89 -4.65
N GLY A 166 -0.28 32.07 -3.93
CA GLY A 166 0.84 32.94 -4.34
C GLY A 166 2.09 32.22 -4.83
N GLN A 167 2.12 30.89 -4.78
CA GLN A 167 3.29 30.13 -5.23
C GLN A 167 3.05 29.53 -6.59
N ASN A 168 3.86 29.92 -7.59
CA ASN A 168 3.91 29.24 -8.88
C ASN A 168 4.08 27.73 -8.68
N ILE A 169 3.25 26.94 -9.38
CA ILE A 169 3.36 25.47 -9.39
C ILE A 169 4.68 25.12 -10.08
N ASN A 170 5.79 25.17 -9.38
CA ASN A 170 7.02 24.66 -9.90
C ASN A 170 7.21 23.23 -9.39
N LEU A 171 6.45 22.29 -10.02
CA LEU A 171 6.51 20.85 -9.73
C LEU A 171 7.95 20.38 -9.63
N PHE A 172 8.76 20.78 -10.59
CA PHE A 172 10.16 20.40 -10.67
C PHE A 172 10.98 20.88 -9.46
N ASN A 173 10.77 22.11 -9.00
CA ASN A 173 11.50 22.64 -7.85
C ASN A 173 11.13 21.91 -6.56
N ARG A 174 9.88 21.54 -6.34
CA ARG A 174 9.47 20.79 -5.15
C ARG A 174 10.09 19.39 -5.10
N PHE A 175 10.13 18.68 -6.24
CA PHE A 175 10.87 17.42 -6.34
C PHE A 175 12.37 17.61 -6.14
N LYS A 176 12.93 18.66 -6.72
CA LYS A 176 14.35 19.00 -6.60
C LYS A 176 14.74 19.31 -5.16
N ASP A 177 13.91 20.02 -4.41
CA ASP A 177 14.17 20.38 -3.01
C ASP A 177 14.21 19.16 -2.09
N ILE A 178 13.26 18.22 -2.27
CA ILE A 178 13.27 16.93 -1.55
C ILE A 178 14.41 16.05 -2.07
N GLY A 179 14.55 15.94 -3.39
CA GLY A 179 15.51 15.04 -4.06
C GLY A 179 16.98 15.41 -3.86
N ARG A 180 17.30 16.68 -3.55
CA ARG A 180 18.68 17.13 -3.24
C ARG A 180 19.18 16.65 -1.88
N ARG A 181 18.27 16.32 -0.96
CA ARG A 181 18.62 15.77 0.35
C ARG A 181 18.75 14.27 0.29
N SER A 182 19.71 13.70 0.97
CA SER A 182 19.90 12.26 1.01
C SER A 182 18.90 11.55 1.93
N ALA A 183 18.46 12.20 3.00
CA ALA A 183 17.59 11.60 4.01
C ALA A 183 16.25 11.09 3.47
N PRO A 184 15.48 11.82 2.63
CA PRO A 184 14.28 11.30 2.01
C PRO A 184 14.51 10.01 1.19
N TRP A 185 15.63 9.93 0.45
CA TRP A 185 15.96 8.75 -0.34
C TRP A 185 16.24 7.53 0.52
N TYR A 186 16.87 7.70 1.69
CA TYR A 186 17.06 6.59 2.63
C TYR A 186 15.72 6.04 3.11
N VAL A 187 14.75 6.91 3.41
CA VAL A 187 13.39 6.49 3.79
C VAL A 187 12.70 5.74 2.63
N LEU A 188 12.76 6.29 1.40
CA LEU A 188 12.11 5.69 0.23
C LEU A 188 12.69 4.33 -0.12
N ILE A 189 14.04 4.18 -0.09
CA ILE A 189 14.72 2.90 -0.36
C ILE A 189 14.38 1.88 0.72
N ALA A 190 14.45 2.26 2.00
CA ALA A 190 14.10 1.38 3.10
C ALA A 190 12.63 0.93 3.03
N ASN A 191 11.73 1.84 2.65
CA ASN A 191 10.32 1.54 2.48
C ASN A 191 10.07 0.62 1.28
N ALA A 192 10.64 0.89 0.10
CA ALA A 192 10.49 0.03 -1.07
C ALA A 192 10.98 -1.39 -0.80
N ALA A 193 12.13 -1.53 -0.14
CA ALA A 193 12.68 -2.83 0.24
C ALA A 193 11.75 -3.59 1.23
N GLN A 194 11.20 -2.87 2.22
CA GLN A 194 10.25 -3.45 3.17
C GLN A 194 8.94 -3.88 2.51
N GLN A 195 8.43 -3.07 1.59
CA GLN A 195 7.19 -3.38 0.86
C GLN A 195 7.39 -4.52 -0.14
N ALA A 196 8.59 -4.68 -0.71
CA ALA A 196 8.90 -5.84 -1.53
C ALA A 196 8.77 -7.15 -0.74
N ALA A 197 9.23 -7.17 0.52
CA ALA A 197 9.08 -8.33 1.37
C ALA A 197 7.62 -8.58 1.79
N LEU A 198 6.88 -7.54 2.22
CA LEU A 198 5.49 -7.69 2.70
C LEU A 198 4.53 -8.10 1.58
N LEU A 199 4.52 -7.35 0.48
CA LEU A 199 3.62 -7.62 -0.64
C LEU A 199 4.03 -8.88 -1.39
N GLY A 200 5.34 -9.17 -1.46
CA GLY A 200 5.85 -10.43 -1.97
C GLY A 200 5.41 -11.61 -1.12
N LEU A 201 5.53 -11.56 0.20
CA LEU A 201 5.02 -12.59 1.11
C LEU A 201 3.52 -12.84 0.85
N MET A 202 2.71 -11.79 0.79
CA MET A 202 1.27 -11.91 0.53
C MET A 202 0.96 -12.53 -0.83
N THR A 203 1.81 -12.26 -1.84
CA THR A 203 1.65 -12.81 -3.19
C THR A 203 1.94 -14.30 -3.24
N TYR A 204 3.02 -14.75 -2.59
CA TYR A 204 3.51 -16.14 -2.70
C TYR A 204 3.00 -17.05 -1.60
N PHE A 205 2.44 -16.53 -0.51
CA PHE A 205 1.97 -17.34 0.62
C PHE A 205 0.91 -18.36 0.22
N ALA A 206 -0.09 -17.97 -0.56
CA ALA A 206 -1.14 -18.89 -0.99
C ALA A 206 -0.58 -19.99 -1.90
N ALA A 207 0.29 -19.63 -2.85
CA ALA A 207 0.96 -20.60 -3.73
C ALA A 207 1.80 -21.60 -2.91
N TYR A 208 2.55 -21.11 -1.92
CA TYR A 208 3.34 -21.94 -1.02
C TYR A 208 2.48 -22.96 -0.25
N MET A 209 1.34 -22.51 0.30
CA MET A 209 0.43 -23.40 1.03
C MET A 209 -0.20 -24.45 0.13
N ILE A 210 -0.52 -24.10 -1.13
CA ILE A 210 -1.10 -25.02 -2.09
C ILE A 210 -0.05 -26.02 -2.58
N GLU A 211 1.11 -25.56 -3.02
CA GLU A 211 2.12 -26.41 -3.68
C GLU A 211 2.87 -27.31 -2.69
N ILE A 212 3.19 -26.80 -1.48
CA ILE A 212 3.99 -27.54 -0.51
C ILE A 212 3.14 -28.35 0.46
N TYR A 213 1.99 -27.80 0.90
CA TYR A 213 1.13 -28.44 1.91
C TYR A 213 -0.13 -29.08 1.34
N GLY A 214 -0.35 -28.97 0.02
CA GLY A 214 -1.52 -29.55 -0.62
C GLY A 214 -2.87 -28.94 -0.21
N TRP A 215 -2.85 -27.71 0.31
CA TRP A 215 -4.09 -27.04 0.69
C TRP A 215 -4.89 -26.66 -0.57
N ASP A 216 -6.21 -26.72 -0.48
CA ASP A 216 -7.07 -26.15 -1.50
C ASP A 216 -7.18 -24.63 -1.35
N LYS A 217 -7.73 -23.96 -2.36
CA LYS A 217 -7.88 -22.49 -2.36
C LYS A 217 -8.71 -21.99 -1.18
N ALA A 218 -9.72 -22.75 -0.75
CA ALA A 218 -10.58 -22.36 0.37
C ALA A 218 -9.83 -22.44 1.71
N SER A 219 -9.03 -23.48 1.91
CA SER A 219 -8.22 -23.69 3.12
C SER A 219 -7.09 -22.65 3.29
N THR A 220 -6.65 -21.97 2.21
CA THR A 220 -5.66 -20.90 2.31
C THR A 220 -6.25 -19.57 2.85
N ALA A 221 -7.56 -19.38 2.74
CA ALA A 221 -8.22 -18.13 3.13
C ALA A 221 -7.99 -17.72 4.60
N PRO A 222 -8.09 -18.61 5.61
CA PRO A 222 -7.76 -18.27 6.99
C PRO A 222 -6.32 -17.79 7.17
N GLY A 223 -5.36 -18.40 6.49
CA GLY A 223 -3.95 -17.99 6.52
C GLY A 223 -3.74 -16.59 5.98
N LEU A 224 -4.35 -16.26 4.83
CA LEU A 224 -4.32 -14.91 4.26
C LEU A 224 -5.03 -13.88 5.18
N ALA A 225 -6.12 -14.26 5.81
CA ALA A 225 -6.80 -13.41 6.79
C ALA A 225 -5.88 -13.12 7.99
N MET A 226 -5.14 -14.11 8.49
CA MET A 226 -4.16 -13.93 9.57
C MET A 226 -3.03 -12.96 9.18
N LEU A 227 -2.55 -13.00 7.93
CA LEU A 227 -1.61 -11.99 7.41
C LEU A 227 -2.21 -10.59 7.46
N GLY A 228 -3.47 -10.43 7.05
CA GLY A 228 -4.18 -9.15 7.13
C GLY A 228 -4.33 -8.63 8.55
N VAL A 229 -4.74 -9.49 9.49
CA VAL A 229 -4.85 -9.16 10.91
C VAL A 229 -3.49 -8.77 11.49
N GLY A 230 -2.42 -9.51 11.15
CA GLY A 230 -1.05 -9.17 11.54
C GLY A 230 -0.64 -7.78 11.03
N ALA A 231 -0.98 -7.45 9.78
CA ALA A 231 -0.69 -6.13 9.20
C ALA A 231 -1.44 -5.00 9.91
N VAL A 232 -2.69 -5.22 10.34
CA VAL A 232 -3.46 -4.26 11.16
C VAL A 232 -2.73 -4.01 12.49
N ILE A 233 -2.40 -5.07 13.22
CA ILE A 233 -1.73 -4.98 14.53
C ILE A 233 -0.37 -4.29 14.39
N GLY A 234 0.42 -4.68 13.39
CA GLY A 234 1.72 -4.10 13.11
C GLY A 234 1.64 -2.61 12.78
N SER A 235 0.64 -2.20 11.99
CA SER A 235 0.43 -0.79 11.64
C SER A 235 0.06 0.07 12.85
N PHE A 236 -0.78 -0.43 13.76
CA PHE A 236 -1.07 0.25 15.02
C PHE A 236 0.18 0.37 15.91
N ALA A 237 0.92 -0.73 16.07
CA ALA A 237 2.17 -0.73 16.82
C ALA A 237 3.19 0.25 16.23
N GLY A 238 3.33 0.28 14.90
CA GLY A 238 4.18 1.22 14.18
C GLY A 238 3.80 2.67 14.42
N GLY A 239 2.50 2.97 14.42
CA GLY A 239 2.00 4.31 14.74
C GLY A 239 2.36 4.77 16.17
N MET A 240 2.35 3.85 17.15
CA MET A 240 2.78 4.13 18.52
C MET A 240 4.30 4.29 18.64
N ILE A 241 5.07 3.54 17.86
CA ILE A 241 6.54 3.58 17.84
C ILE A 241 7.04 4.84 17.13
N ALA A 242 6.33 5.35 16.13
CA ALA A 242 6.75 6.46 15.29
C ALA A 242 7.11 7.74 16.07
N GLY A 243 6.46 7.98 17.21
CA GLY A 243 6.74 9.11 18.12
C GLY A 243 7.81 8.85 19.17
N ARG A 244 8.44 7.65 19.23
CA ARG A 244 9.42 7.30 20.25
C ARG A 244 10.85 7.69 19.84
N ALA A 245 11.71 8.03 20.82
CA ALA A 245 13.10 8.38 20.57
C ALA A 245 13.90 7.25 19.89
N ARG A 246 13.61 5.98 20.23
CA ARG A 246 14.30 4.79 19.67
C ARG A 246 13.63 4.22 18.42
N ARG A 247 12.82 4.99 17.69
CA ARG A 247 12.08 4.53 16.50
C ARG A 247 12.95 3.88 15.42
N LEU A 248 14.18 4.39 15.21
CA LEU A 248 15.11 3.80 14.23
C LEU A 248 15.67 2.46 14.69
N GLU A 249 15.89 2.27 15.99
CA GLU A 249 16.32 0.97 16.54
C GLU A 249 15.21 -0.06 16.34
N TRP A 250 13.98 0.30 16.64
CA TRP A 250 12.83 -0.57 16.38
C TRP A 250 12.70 -0.94 14.90
N LEU A 251 12.89 0.01 13.97
CA LEU A 251 12.90 -0.31 12.53
C LEU A 251 13.95 -1.35 12.16
N VAL A 252 15.17 -1.25 12.69
CA VAL A 252 16.22 -2.25 12.44
C VAL A 252 15.81 -3.61 12.99
N VAL A 253 15.35 -3.66 14.24
CA VAL A 253 14.97 -4.92 14.89
C VAL A 253 13.82 -5.60 14.14
N VAL A 254 12.73 -4.88 13.84
CA VAL A 254 11.57 -5.49 13.17
C VAL A 254 11.89 -5.89 11.72
N SER A 255 12.75 -5.14 11.02
CA SER A 255 13.17 -5.51 9.67
C SER A 255 14.03 -6.78 9.67
N LEU A 256 15.02 -6.89 10.56
CA LEU A 256 15.90 -8.07 10.64
C LEU A 256 15.13 -9.30 11.13
N SER A 257 14.35 -9.18 12.21
CA SER A 257 13.56 -10.31 12.73
C SER A 257 12.48 -10.75 11.76
N GLY A 258 11.75 -9.80 11.14
CA GLY A 258 10.76 -10.12 10.13
C GLY A 258 11.36 -10.79 8.89
N GLY A 259 12.52 -10.30 8.43
CA GLY A 259 13.24 -10.90 7.30
C GLY A 259 13.75 -12.30 7.60
N LEU A 260 14.38 -12.50 8.76
CA LEU A 260 14.86 -13.83 9.18
C LEU A 260 13.70 -14.83 9.24
N LEU A 261 12.60 -14.45 9.87
CA LEU A 261 11.41 -15.30 9.94
C LEU A 261 10.81 -15.58 8.57
N THR A 262 10.83 -14.60 7.64
CA THR A 262 10.34 -14.83 6.26
C THR A 262 11.25 -15.81 5.52
N GLY A 263 12.56 -15.68 5.66
CA GLY A 263 13.52 -16.63 5.08
C GLY A 263 13.31 -18.04 5.61
N LEU A 264 13.15 -18.19 6.92
CA LEU A 264 12.90 -19.48 7.58
C LEU A 264 11.55 -20.09 7.16
N LEU A 265 10.50 -19.26 7.06
CA LEU A 265 9.15 -19.67 6.68
C LEU A 265 9.12 -20.40 5.33
N PHE A 266 9.85 -19.89 4.34
CA PHE A 266 9.89 -20.49 3.00
C PHE A 266 10.97 -21.57 2.82
N SER A 267 11.82 -21.82 3.83
CA SER A 267 12.97 -22.74 3.73
C SER A 267 12.85 -23.96 4.63
N LEU A 268 12.04 -23.89 5.67
CA LEU A 268 11.91 -24.99 6.64
C LEU A 268 10.72 -25.90 6.31
N ASP A 269 10.93 -27.18 6.39
CA ASP A 269 9.87 -28.19 6.30
C ASP A 269 9.24 -28.38 7.70
N ILE A 270 8.23 -27.59 7.99
CA ILE A 270 7.50 -27.56 9.26
C ILE A 270 6.01 -27.68 9.03
N SER A 271 5.22 -27.87 10.09
CA SER A 271 3.78 -28.02 9.90
C SER A 271 3.12 -26.75 9.34
N ALA A 272 2.11 -26.91 8.48
CA ALA A 272 1.36 -25.82 7.84
C ALA A 272 0.84 -24.77 8.83
N TRP A 273 0.37 -25.19 10.00
CA TRP A 273 -0.13 -24.27 11.02
C TRP A 273 0.97 -23.44 11.68
N ILE A 274 2.19 -23.98 11.81
CA ILE A 274 3.35 -23.21 12.27
C ILE A 274 3.72 -22.17 11.22
N VAL A 275 3.66 -22.52 9.92
CA VAL A 275 3.87 -21.56 8.83
C VAL A 275 2.86 -20.42 8.89
N VAL A 276 1.57 -20.70 9.11
CA VAL A 276 0.53 -19.68 9.27
C VAL A 276 0.84 -18.78 10.47
N ALA A 277 1.22 -19.34 11.60
CA ALA A 277 1.59 -18.57 12.80
C ALA A 277 2.84 -17.69 12.55
N MET A 278 3.87 -18.25 11.88
CA MET A 278 5.06 -17.49 11.49
C MET A 278 4.70 -16.36 10.53
N ALA A 279 3.86 -16.61 9.51
CA ALA A 279 3.41 -15.62 8.56
C ALA A 279 2.64 -14.47 9.24
N PHE A 280 1.80 -14.77 10.22
CA PHE A 280 1.14 -13.78 11.08
C PHE A 280 2.18 -12.91 11.80
N VAL A 281 3.16 -13.51 12.48
CA VAL A 281 4.21 -12.77 13.21
C VAL A 281 5.04 -11.92 12.26
N VAL A 282 5.42 -12.45 11.10
CA VAL A 282 6.13 -11.70 10.05
C VAL A 282 5.31 -10.50 9.61
N SER A 283 4.01 -10.69 9.34
CA SER A 283 3.13 -9.60 8.91
C SER A 283 3.03 -8.51 9.98
N VAL A 284 2.95 -8.87 11.27
CA VAL A 284 3.00 -7.89 12.38
C VAL A 284 4.31 -7.11 12.33
N LEU A 285 5.46 -7.79 12.33
CA LEU A 285 6.77 -7.16 12.40
C LEU A 285 7.03 -6.22 11.21
N VAL A 286 6.79 -6.70 10.00
CA VAL A 286 7.09 -5.96 8.77
C VAL A 286 6.18 -4.73 8.63
N SER A 287 4.91 -4.85 9.02
CA SER A 287 3.92 -3.77 8.92
C SER A 287 4.15 -2.63 9.94
N VAL A 288 4.93 -2.84 10.99
CA VAL A 288 5.39 -1.76 11.89
C VAL A 288 6.15 -0.67 11.12
N SER A 289 6.88 -1.05 10.09
CA SER A 289 7.82 -0.15 9.41
C SER A 289 7.15 0.99 8.65
N MET A 290 6.03 0.74 7.98
CA MET A 290 5.37 1.71 7.11
C MET A 290 4.93 2.99 7.86
N PRO A 291 4.19 2.94 8.99
CA PRO A 291 3.81 4.15 9.71
C PRO A 291 5.00 4.94 10.26
N VAL A 292 6.06 4.25 10.70
CA VAL A 292 7.28 4.90 11.19
C VAL A 292 7.99 5.63 10.07
N GLN A 293 8.22 4.97 8.93
CA GLN A 293 8.90 5.54 7.77
C GLN A 293 8.09 6.69 7.16
N MET A 294 6.76 6.56 7.06
CA MET A 294 5.89 7.63 6.59
C MET A 294 5.94 8.86 7.50
N THR A 295 5.93 8.66 8.83
CA THR A 295 6.05 9.75 9.79
C THR A 295 7.41 10.46 9.66
N LEU A 296 8.50 9.71 9.49
CA LEU A 296 9.82 10.26 9.21
C LEU A 296 9.83 11.08 7.91
N MET A 297 9.22 10.55 6.85
CA MET A 297 9.12 11.25 5.58
C MET A 297 8.34 12.57 5.70
N MET A 298 7.24 12.58 6.46
CA MET A 298 6.46 13.80 6.73
C MET A 298 7.26 14.85 7.51
N HIS A 299 8.09 14.44 8.46
CA HIS A 299 8.96 15.36 9.21
C HIS A 299 10.05 15.97 8.33
N LEU A 300 10.67 15.17 7.45
CA LEU A 300 11.70 15.65 6.52
C LEU A 300 11.17 16.58 5.43
N ALA A 301 9.88 16.50 5.13
CA ALA A 301 9.26 17.19 4.00
C ALA A 301 9.05 18.69 4.20
N GLY A 302 9.07 19.20 5.44
CA GLY A 302 8.80 20.60 5.74
C GLY A 302 7.46 21.07 5.16
N GLN A 303 7.49 22.02 4.23
CA GLN A 303 6.30 22.54 3.54
C GLN A 303 5.83 21.66 2.34
N SER A 304 6.64 20.69 1.90
CA SER A 304 6.34 19.85 0.73
C SER A 304 5.79 18.48 1.12
N ARG A 305 4.93 18.40 2.14
CA ARG A 305 4.40 17.15 2.71
C ARG A 305 3.60 16.33 1.70
N GLY A 306 2.84 16.97 0.83
CA GLY A 306 2.11 16.30 -0.23
C GLY A 306 3.05 15.64 -1.23
N THR A 307 4.10 16.35 -1.68
CA THR A 307 5.13 15.82 -2.58
C THR A 307 5.84 14.62 -1.96
N ALA A 308 6.23 14.71 -0.69
CA ALA A 308 6.84 13.62 0.06
C ALA A 308 5.91 12.41 0.18
N GLY A 309 4.62 12.63 0.45
CA GLY A 309 3.59 11.58 0.48
C GLY A 309 3.41 10.88 -0.87
N GLY A 310 3.44 11.64 -1.96
CA GLY A 310 3.40 11.10 -3.33
C GLY A 310 4.62 10.22 -3.63
N MET A 311 5.84 10.69 -3.34
CA MET A 311 7.07 9.91 -3.49
C MET A 311 7.05 8.63 -2.65
N PHE A 312 6.56 8.73 -1.41
CA PHE A 312 6.42 7.57 -0.52
C PHE A 312 5.42 6.55 -1.07
N SER A 313 4.26 7.01 -1.56
CA SER A 313 3.27 6.14 -2.22
C SER A 313 3.86 5.43 -3.45
N THR A 314 4.65 6.13 -4.25
CA THR A 314 5.35 5.53 -5.39
C THR A 314 6.36 4.47 -4.92
N SER A 315 7.12 4.73 -3.86
CA SER A 315 8.07 3.74 -3.32
C SER A 315 7.37 2.49 -2.81
N ASN A 316 6.17 2.61 -2.24
CA ASN A 316 5.33 1.45 -1.87
C ASN A 316 4.99 0.59 -3.08
N GLN A 317 4.50 1.20 -4.15
CA GLN A 317 4.09 0.49 -5.36
C GLN A 317 5.29 -0.15 -6.07
N LEU A 318 6.41 0.56 -6.18
CA LEU A 318 7.66 0.01 -6.73
C LEU A 318 8.15 -1.19 -5.91
N GLY A 319 8.11 -1.09 -4.58
CA GLY A 319 8.43 -2.22 -3.70
C GLY A 319 7.55 -3.43 -3.99
N GLY A 320 6.23 -3.24 -4.06
CA GLY A 320 5.30 -4.33 -4.38
C GLY A 320 5.54 -4.98 -5.74
N VAL A 321 5.78 -4.16 -6.78
CA VAL A 321 6.13 -4.66 -8.13
C VAL A 321 7.42 -5.46 -8.10
N VAL A 322 8.47 -4.96 -7.44
CA VAL A 322 9.76 -5.66 -7.31
C VAL A 322 9.57 -6.97 -6.55
N GLY A 323 8.83 -6.96 -5.42
CA GLY A 323 8.57 -8.16 -4.63
C GLY A 323 7.84 -9.24 -5.40
N ALA A 324 6.81 -8.86 -6.17
CA ALA A 324 6.05 -9.81 -6.99
C ALA A 324 6.88 -10.33 -8.18
N SER A 325 7.54 -9.43 -8.94
CA SER A 325 8.26 -9.81 -10.18
C SER A 325 9.56 -10.55 -9.86
N ALA A 326 10.40 -10.03 -8.96
CA ALA A 326 11.62 -10.70 -8.56
C ALA A 326 11.35 -12.00 -7.79
N GLY A 327 10.26 -12.04 -6.98
CA GLY A 327 9.81 -13.25 -6.33
C GLY A 327 9.44 -14.35 -7.31
N GLY A 328 8.74 -14.03 -8.42
CA GLY A 328 8.44 -15.00 -9.49
C GLY A 328 9.69 -15.53 -10.18
N LEU A 329 10.66 -14.66 -10.45
CA LEU A 329 11.95 -15.07 -10.99
C LEU A 329 12.69 -16.00 -10.02
N MET A 330 12.75 -15.65 -8.72
CA MET A 330 13.40 -16.49 -7.72
C MET A 330 12.70 -17.83 -7.56
N LEU A 331 11.36 -17.85 -7.62
CA LEU A 331 10.58 -19.10 -7.58
C LEU A 331 10.97 -20.04 -8.73
N SER A 332 11.13 -19.51 -9.94
CA SER A 332 11.52 -20.31 -11.11
C SER A 332 12.97 -20.80 -11.07
N LEU A 333 13.87 -20.08 -10.38
CA LEU A 333 15.30 -20.42 -10.29
C LEU A 333 15.66 -21.36 -9.13
N GLY A 334 14.96 -21.26 -8.01
CA GLY A 334 15.33 -21.99 -6.79
C GLY A 334 14.18 -22.28 -5.84
N GLY A 335 12.93 -22.26 -6.35
CA GLY A 335 11.75 -22.58 -5.56
C GLY A 335 11.46 -21.55 -4.46
N PHE A 336 10.63 -21.95 -3.50
CA PHE A 336 10.21 -21.04 -2.42
C PHE A 336 11.34 -20.62 -1.49
N SER A 337 12.37 -21.45 -1.30
CA SER A 337 13.54 -21.06 -0.51
C SER A 337 14.29 -19.86 -1.09
N ALA A 338 14.39 -19.76 -2.43
CA ALA A 338 14.96 -18.60 -3.10
C ALA A 338 14.07 -17.35 -2.94
N VAL A 339 12.74 -17.52 -2.92
CA VAL A 339 11.79 -16.43 -2.62
C VAL A 339 11.99 -15.93 -1.20
N GLY A 340 12.13 -16.81 -0.22
CA GLY A 340 12.42 -16.48 1.17
C GLY A 340 13.73 -15.72 1.34
N LEU A 341 14.78 -16.17 0.63
CA LEU A 341 16.08 -15.49 0.61
C LEU A 341 16.01 -14.08 0.01
N LEU A 342 15.26 -13.89 -1.08
CA LEU A 342 15.03 -12.57 -1.65
C LEU A 342 14.41 -11.61 -0.63
N PHE A 343 13.38 -12.05 0.10
CA PHE A 343 12.70 -11.19 1.07
C PHE A 343 13.56 -10.93 2.30
N LEU A 344 14.37 -11.89 2.73
CA LEU A 344 15.40 -11.67 3.74
C LEU A 344 16.40 -10.59 3.29
N ILE A 345 16.92 -10.69 2.07
CA ILE A 345 17.85 -9.68 1.51
C ILE A 345 17.19 -8.30 1.46
N ALA A 346 15.93 -8.20 1.03
CA ALA A 346 15.20 -6.94 0.97
C ALA A 346 15.06 -6.30 2.37
N THR A 347 14.70 -7.08 3.38
CA THR A 347 14.56 -6.55 4.76
C THR A 347 15.90 -6.22 5.39
N VAL A 348 16.96 -6.98 5.10
CA VAL A 348 18.35 -6.66 5.51
C VAL A 348 18.81 -5.37 4.84
N LEU A 349 18.48 -5.14 3.56
CA LEU A 349 18.75 -3.86 2.89
C LEU A 349 18.05 -2.71 3.61
N SER A 350 16.75 -2.86 3.93
CA SER A 350 16.00 -1.87 4.71
C SER A 350 16.67 -1.58 6.05
N ALA A 351 16.99 -2.63 6.82
CA ALA A 351 17.66 -2.51 8.12
C ALA A 351 19.05 -1.84 8.01
N SER A 352 19.81 -2.16 6.96
CA SER A 352 21.13 -1.59 6.72
C SER A 352 21.04 -0.10 6.39
N VAL A 353 20.09 0.31 5.56
CA VAL A 353 19.86 1.73 5.25
C VAL A 353 19.47 2.49 6.52
N VAL A 354 18.56 1.95 7.32
CA VAL A 354 18.14 2.56 8.59
C VAL A 354 19.30 2.63 9.60
N GLY A 355 20.00 1.52 9.82
CA GLY A 355 21.05 1.42 10.84
C GLY A 355 22.33 2.17 10.48
N LEU A 356 22.76 2.14 9.22
CA LEU A 356 24.05 2.69 8.80
C LEU A 356 23.96 4.13 8.26
N ARG A 357 22.84 4.51 7.65
CA ARG A 357 22.67 5.83 7.02
C ARG A 357 21.76 6.74 7.81
N MET A 358 20.56 6.28 8.17
CA MET A 358 19.59 7.14 8.86
C MET A 358 20.05 7.48 10.29
N ARG A 359 20.58 6.50 11.06
CA ARG A 359 21.07 6.75 12.43
C ARG A 359 22.25 7.71 12.50
N ARG A 360 23.07 7.82 11.44
CA ARG A 360 24.23 8.71 11.36
C ARG A 360 23.90 10.09 10.79
N SER A 361 22.74 10.27 10.19
CA SER A 361 22.33 11.54 9.61
C SER A 361 21.69 12.42 10.69
N PRO A 362 22.18 13.69 10.86
CA PRO A 362 21.63 14.62 11.84
C PRO A 362 20.14 14.91 11.63
N GLU A 363 19.62 14.77 10.41
CA GLU A 363 18.23 15.02 10.06
C GLU A 363 17.23 14.05 10.74
N PHE A 364 17.71 12.92 11.29
CA PHE A 364 16.87 11.93 12.00
C PHE A 364 17.06 11.93 13.52
N GLN A 365 17.96 12.76 14.05
CA GLN A 365 18.26 12.83 15.49
C GLN A 365 17.34 13.80 16.25
N LEU A 366 16.25 14.25 15.62
CA LEU A 366 15.24 15.13 16.17
C LEU A 366 14.22 14.41 17.05
#